data_298c259799af2b90300fa368bcd7ce7e
#
_entry.id   298c259799af2b90300fa368bcd7ce7e
#
_cell.length_a   1.000
_cell.length_b   1.000
_cell.length_c   1.000
_cell.angle_alpha   90.00
_cell.angle_beta   90.00
_cell.angle_gamma   90.00
#
_symmetry.space_group_name_H-M   'P 1'
#
loop_
_entity.id
_entity.type
_entity.pdbx_description
1 polymer ?
#
loop_
_entity_poly.entity_id
_entity_poly.type
_entity_poly.pdbx_seq_one_letter_code
_entity_poly.pdbx_strand_id
1 'polypeptide(L)'
;MLTGIRHGGDIYSRDIFLDFSVNVNPLGPPESVKEAVRQAAEYCGLYPDIQCRRLRAALAAHYQIDEEMIVCANGAADLIYQLIFALQPHYALLPAPTFSEYRQALNAFGCRVFSVPFTREEGFAIDVMKLIREAKKRIEQKTPPEILFLCNPNNPTGFVIGRKAMEVLAAFAEEE
;
A
#
# COMPACT_ATOMS: atom_id res chain seq x y z
N MET A 1 -21.31 -14.14 1.22
CA MET A 1 -20.59 -14.35 -0.05
C MET A 1 -19.74 -13.13 -0.30
N LEU A 2 -18.42 -13.24 -0.32
CA LEU A 2 -17.51 -12.17 -0.71
C LEU A 2 -17.62 -11.99 -2.23
N THR A 3 -18.54 -11.15 -2.66
CA THR A 3 -18.78 -10.90 -4.08
C THR A 3 -17.73 -9.91 -4.60
N GLY A 4 -16.79 -10.44 -5.40
CA GLY A 4 -16.44 -9.71 -6.59
C GLY A 4 -15.19 -8.88 -6.64
N ILE A 5 -14.21 -8.96 -5.72
CA ILE A 5 -12.90 -8.40 -6.02
C ILE A 5 -12.03 -9.54 -6.54
N ARG A 6 -11.83 -9.56 -7.86
CA ARG A 6 -10.89 -10.50 -8.47
C ARG A 6 -9.51 -9.87 -8.40
N HIS A 7 -8.63 -10.45 -7.58
CA HIS A 7 -7.20 -10.21 -7.71
C HIS A 7 -6.73 -10.73 -9.08
N GLY A 8 -5.75 -10.06 -9.65
CA GLY A 8 -5.01 -10.61 -10.77
C GLY A 8 -4.19 -11.85 -10.36
N GLY A 9 -3.49 -12.47 -11.33
CA GLY A 9 -2.59 -13.59 -11.07
C GLY A 9 -3.24 -14.95 -10.93
N ASP A 10 -4.49 -15.10 -11.33
CA ASP A 10 -5.16 -16.42 -11.37
C ASP A 10 -4.67 -17.24 -12.57
N ILE A 11 -3.47 -17.79 -12.43
CA ILE A 11 -2.87 -18.74 -13.38
C ILE A 11 -3.33 -20.20 -13.17
N TYR A 12 -4.17 -20.44 -12.16
CA TYR A 12 -4.58 -21.79 -11.75
C TYR A 12 -5.91 -22.23 -12.35
N SER A 13 -6.80 -21.27 -12.68
CA SER A 13 -8.13 -21.57 -13.25
C SER A 13 -8.20 -21.45 -14.77
N ARG A 14 -7.12 -20.97 -15.44
CA ARG A 14 -7.08 -20.73 -16.88
C ARG A 14 -5.67 -20.92 -17.43
N ASP A 15 -5.59 -21.39 -18.68
CA ASP A 15 -4.36 -21.30 -19.45
C ASP A 15 -4.15 -19.84 -19.89
N ILE A 16 -3.16 -19.17 -19.29
CA ILE A 16 -2.83 -17.76 -19.56
C ILE A 16 -1.52 -17.70 -20.35
N PHE A 17 -1.61 -17.22 -21.59
CA PHE A 17 -0.41 -17.00 -22.42
C PHE A 17 0.35 -15.72 -22.03
N LEU A 18 -0.37 -14.65 -21.65
CA LEU A 18 0.19 -13.38 -21.17
C LEU A 18 -0.63 -12.88 -19.99
N ASP A 19 0.03 -12.59 -18.88
CA ASP A 19 -0.60 -12.03 -17.68
C ASP A 19 -0.11 -10.60 -17.43
N PHE A 20 -1.02 -9.63 -17.59
CA PHE A 20 -0.82 -8.24 -17.24
C PHE A 20 -1.62 -7.82 -16.01
N SER A 21 -2.18 -8.78 -15.28
CA SER A 21 -3.04 -8.52 -14.12
C SER A 21 -2.28 -8.35 -12.81
N VAL A 22 -0.99 -8.68 -12.78
CA VAL A 22 -0.10 -8.55 -11.62
C VAL A 22 1.25 -7.97 -12.01
N ASN A 23 1.85 -7.23 -11.08
CA ASN A 23 3.19 -6.66 -11.23
C ASN A 23 4.25 -7.67 -10.79
N VAL A 24 4.55 -8.63 -11.66
CA VAL A 24 5.59 -9.64 -11.42
C VAL A 24 6.78 -9.36 -12.32
N ASN A 25 8.00 -9.51 -11.78
CA ASN A 25 9.21 -9.42 -12.58
C ASN A 25 9.27 -10.58 -13.58
N PRO A 26 9.21 -10.33 -14.90
CA PRO A 26 9.22 -11.40 -15.90
C PRO A 26 10.52 -12.21 -15.93
N LEU A 27 11.63 -11.66 -15.40
CA LEU A 27 12.91 -12.37 -15.26
C LEU A 27 12.95 -13.29 -14.02
N GLY A 28 11.92 -13.26 -13.20
CA GLY A 28 11.85 -13.98 -11.94
C GLY A 28 12.80 -13.43 -10.86
N PRO A 29 12.93 -14.13 -9.74
CA PRO A 29 13.84 -13.72 -8.67
C PRO A 29 15.30 -13.95 -9.04
N PRO A 30 16.23 -13.08 -8.60
CA PRO A 30 17.67 -13.29 -8.75
C PRO A 30 18.12 -14.63 -8.14
N GLU A 31 19.22 -15.22 -8.68
CA GLU A 31 19.73 -16.50 -8.18
C GLU A 31 20.14 -16.42 -6.70
N SER A 32 20.68 -15.28 -6.26
CA SER A 32 21.01 -15.05 -4.85
C SER A 32 19.77 -15.16 -3.91
N VAL A 33 18.59 -14.74 -4.38
CA VAL A 33 17.34 -14.88 -3.62
C VAL A 33 16.91 -16.34 -3.57
N LYS A 34 17.00 -17.07 -4.68
CA LYS A 34 16.66 -18.50 -4.73
C LYS A 34 17.58 -19.30 -3.80
N GLU A 35 18.87 -18.98 -3.78
CA GLU A 35 19.83 -19.62 -2.89
C GLU A 35 19.55 -19.31 -1.42
N ALA A 36 19.22 -18.06 -1.09
CA ALA A 36 18.82 -17.69 0.26
C ALA A 36 17.56 -18.45 0.73
N VAL A 37 16.59 -18.68 -0.17
CA VAL A 37 15.40 -19.50 0.13
C VAL A 37 15.77 -20.97 0.38
N ARG A 38 16.68 -21.56 -0.43
CA ARG A 38 17.15 -22.93 -0.22
C ARG A 38 17.82 -23.07 1.17
N GLN A 39 18.68 -22.13 1.53
CA GLN A 39 19.33 -22.11 2.84
C GLN A 39 18.34 -21.88 3.99
N ALA A 40 17.31 -21.06 3.78
CA ALA A 40 16.27 -20.80 4.79
C ALA A 40 15.46 -22.06 5.15
N ALA A 41 15.38 -23.03 4.24
CA ALA A 41 14.71 -24.30 4.50
C ALA A 41 15.32 -25.08 5.69
N GLU A 42 16.63 -24.95 5.92
CA GLU A 42 17.31 -25.57 7.06
C GLU A 42 16.87 -25.02 8.42
N TYR A 43 16.25 -23.84 8.42
CA TYR A 43 15.80 -23.16 9.64
C TYR A 43 14.29 -23.27 9.87
N CYS A 44 13.54 -23.96 9.00
CA CYS A 44 12.07 -24.05 9.10
C CYS A 44 11.57 -24.77 10.38
N GLY A 45 12.47 -25.52 11.05
CA GLY A 45 12.18 -26.15 12.35
C GLY A 45 12.31 -25.21 13.57
N LEU A 46 12.83 -23.99 13.38
CA LEU A 46 12.99 -23.02 14.45
C LEU A 46 11.75 -22.13 14.56
N TYR A 47 11.44 -21.73 15.80
CA TYR A 47 10.42 -20.72 16.00
C TYR A 47 10.87 -19.37 15.42
N PRO A 48 10.04 -18.69 14.63
CA PRO A 48 10.44 -17.46 13.96
C PRO A 48 10.71 -16.32 14.95
N ASP A 49 11.66 -15.44 14.60
CA ASP A 49 11.87 -14.20 15.34
C ASP A 49 10.71 -13.23 15.08
N ILE A 50 9.78 -13.13 16.04
CA ILE A 50 8.60 -12.25 15.96
C ILE A 50 8.93 -10.76 15.81
N GLN A 51 10.15 -10.35 16.15
CA GLN A 51 10.61 -8.96 16.01
C GLN A 51 11.34 -8.72 14.70
N CYS A 52 11.56 -9.75 13.87
CA CYS A 52 12.26 -9.65 12.59
C CYS A 52 13.61 -8.90 12.69
N ARG A 53 14.37 -9.08 13.80
CA ARG A 53 15.56 -8.26 14.13
C ARG A 53 16.59 -8.21 13.02
N ARG A 54 16.94 -9.37 12.44
CA ARG A 54 17.94 -9.45 11.35
C ARG A 54 17.47 -8.69 10.09
N LEU A 55 16.18 -8.81 9.75
CA LEU A 55 15.60 -8.13 8.60
C LEU A 55 15.55 -6.61 8.85
N ARG A 56 15.06 -6.19 10.02
CA ARG A 56 14.99 -4.77 10.40
C ARG A 56 16.37 -4.13 10.40
N ALA A 57 17.37 -4.75 11.00
CA ALA A 57 18.76 -4.26 11.00
C ALA A 57 19.33 -4.14 9.57
N ALA A 58 19.09 -5.13 8.69
CA ALA A 58 19.54 -5.07 7.31
C ALA A 58 18.85 -3.94 6.51
N LEU A 59 17.54 -3.73 6.71
CA LEU A 59 16.79 -2.65 6.08
C LEU A 59 17.23 -1.27 6.62
N ALA A 60 17.43 -1.15 7.92
CA ALA A 60 17.91 0.07 8.56
C ALA A 60 19.28 0.49 8.00
N ALA A 61 20.21 -0.45 7.89
CA ALA A 61 21.53 -0.21 7.30
C ALA A 61 21.44 0.17 5.81
N HIS A 62 20.55 -0.49 5.04
CA HIS A 62 20.39 -0.23 3.61
C HIS A 62 19.79 1.16 3.33
N TYR A 63 18.75 1.54 4.08
CA TYR A 63 18.02 2.80 3.90
C TYR A 63 18.57 3.94 4.74
N GLN A 64 19.54 3.68 5.64
CA GLN A 64 20.12 4.65 6.56
C GLN A 64 19.04 5.33 7.45
N ILE A 65 18.16 4.53 8.00
CA ILE A 65 17.10 4.94 8.93
C ILE A 65 17.18 4.12 10.22
N ASP A 66 16.51 4.59 11.27
CA ASP A 66 16.42 3.87 12.54
C ASP A 66 15.62 2.57 12.40
N GLU A 67 16.05 1.49 13.06
CA GLU A 67 15.33 0.22 13.12
C GLU A 67 13.92 0.37 13.69
N GLU A 68 13.72 1.32 14.61
CA GLU A 68 12.40 1.61 15.20
C GLU A 68 11.39 2.19 14.19
N MET A 69 11.88 2.68 13.05
CA MET A 69 11.04 3.15 11.95
C MET A 69 10.60 2.02 11.00
N ILE A 70 10.96 0.77 11.29
CA ILE A 70 10.71 -0.36 10.40
C ILE A 70 9.76 -1.36 11.05
N VAL A 71 8.67 -1.65 10.36
CA VAL A 71 7.73 -2.72 10.70
C VAL A 71 7.72 -3.74 9.56
N CYS A 72 7.79 -5.03 9.91
CA CYS A 72 7.77 -6.12 8.95
C CYS A 72 6.52 -6.98 9.13
N ALA A 73 5.95 -7.44 8.02
CA ALA A 73 4.82 -8.37 8.00
C ALA A 73 4.80 -9.22 6.72
N ASN A 74 3.79 -10.06 6.53
CA ASN A 74 3.66 -10.95 5.39
C ASN A 74 3.09 -10.21 4.16
N GLY A 75 3.89 -9.27 3.63
CA GLY A 75 3.54 -8.42 2.50
C GLY A 75 2.80 -7.14 2.90
N ALA A 76 2.67 -6.22 1.93
CA ALA A 76 2.06 -4.92 2.15
C ALA A 76 0.58 -5.01 2.58
N ALA A 77 -0.16 -6.01 2.09
CA ALA A 77 -1.55 -6.19 2.47
C ALA A 77 -1.70 -6.43 3.99
N ASP A 78 -0.90 -7.33 4.55
CA ASP A 78 -0.91 -7.59 6.00
C ASP A 78 -0.63 -6.32 6.81
N LEU A 79 0.39 -5.53 6.42
CA LEU A 79 0.70 -4.24 7.05
C LEU A 79 -0.46 -3.24 6.97
N ILE A 80 -1.15 -3.17 5.83
CA ILE A 80 -2.30 -2.26 5.65
C ILE A 80 -3.42 -2.64 6.63
N TYR A 81 -3.75 -3.94 6.76
CA TYR A 81 -4.77 -4.40 7.69
C TYR A 81 -4.38 -4.16 9.15
N GLN A 82 -3.12 -4.43 9.51
CA GLN A 82 -2.61 -4.18 10.87
C GLN A 82 -2.63 -2.68 11.21
N LEU A 83 -2.23 -1.82 10.28
CA LEU A 83 -2.25 -0.36 10.47
C LEU A 83 -3.67 0.15 10.72
N ILE A 84 -4.62 -0.28 9.90
CA ILE A 84 -6.03 0.14 10.03
C ILE A 84 -6.63 -0.41 11.33
N PHE A 85 -6.30 -1.65 11.70
CA PHE A 85 -6.71 -2.23 12.98
C PHE A 85 -6.17 -1.44 14.18
N ALA A 86 -4.91 -1.00 14.11
CA ALA A 86 -4.29 -0.23 15.20
C ALA A 86 -4.84 1.19 15.31
N LEU A 87 -5.07 1.86 14.17
CA LEU A 87 -5.54 3.26 14.13
C LEU A 87 -7.06 3.40 14.26
N GLN A 88 -7.82 2.39 13.82
CA GLN A 88 -9.30 2.37 13.83
C GLN A 88 -9.94 3.66 13.25
N PRO A 89 -9.53 4.13 12.06
CA PRO A 89 -10.02 5.38 11.52
C PRO A 89 -11.52 5.28 11.16
N HIS A 90 -12.29 6.33 11.46
CA HIS A 90 -13.70 6.43 11.07
C HIS A 90 -13.85 6.90 9.63
N TYR A 91 -12.94 7.77 9.18
CA TYR A 91 -12.96 8.39 7.85
C TYR A 91 -11.61 8.28 7.17
N ALA A 92 -11.63 7.88 5.90
CA ALA A 92 -10.43 7.78 5.07
C ALA A 92 -10.63 8.51 3.74
N LEU A 93 -9.54 9.05 3.19
CA LEU A 93 -9.48 9.61 1.85
C LEU A 93 -8.63 8.73 0.95
N LEU A 94 -9.11 8.44 -0.26
CA LEU A 94 -8.37 7.68 -1.26
C LEU A 94 -8.42 8.36 -2.63
N PRO A 95 -7.31 8.48 -3.36
CA PRO A 95 -7.38 8.69 -4.81
C PRO A 95 -8.05 7.48 -5.48
N ALA A 96 -8.69 7.66 -6.62
CA ALA A 96 -9.29 6.59 -7.39
C ALA A 96 -9.04 6.81 -8.90
N PRO A 97 -8.49 5.81 -9.61
CA PRO A 97 -8.17 4.45 -9.15
C PRO A 97 -6.89 4.40 -8.30
N THR A 98 -6.82 3.44 -7.37
CA THR A 98 -5.63 3.13 -6.58
C THR A 98 -5.65 1.65 -6.16
N PHE A 99 -4.64 1.20 -5.42
CA PHE A 99 -4.52 -0.18 -4.97
C PHE A 99 -5.74 -0.61 -4.15
N SER A 100 -6.35 -1.71 -4.58
CA SER A 100 -7.67 -2.16 -4.07
C SER A 100 -7.66 -2.54 -2.59
N GLU A 101 -6.51 -3.01 -2.07
CA GLU A 101 -6.39 -3.45 -0.68
C GLU A 101 -6.68 -2.33 0.33
N TYR A 102 -6.34 -1.07 0.02
CA TYR A 102 -6.67 0.05 0.91
C TYR A 102 -8.16 0.11 1.22
N ARG A 103 -8.99 0.08 0.16
CA ARG A 103 -10.44 0.14 0.33
C ARG A 103 -10.99 -1.11 0.99
N GLN A 104 -10.47 -2.29 0.64
CA GLN A 104 -10.93 -3.55 1.21
C GLN A 104 -10.69 -3.57 2.72
N ALA A 105 -9.46 -3.25 3.13
CA ALA A 105 -9.08 -3.20 4.53
C ALA A 105 -9.90 -2.14 5.32
N LEU A 106 -10.03 -0.92 4.79
CA LEU A 106 -10.83 0.14 5.41
C LEU A 106 -12.28 -0.29 5.60
N ASN A 107 -12.90 -0.88 4.57
CA ASN A 107 -14.28 -1.37 4.65
C ASN A 107 -14.43 -2.52 5.64
N ALA A 108 -13.43 -3.42 5.74
CA ALA A 108 -13.46 -4.54 6.69
C ALA A 108 -13.53 -4.08 8.16
N PHE A 109 -12.96 -2.91 8.46
CA PHE A 109 -13.01 -2.30 9.79
C PHE A 109 -14.09 -1.21 9.93
N GLY A 110 -15.01 -1.10 8.97
CA GLY A 110 -16.14 -0.17 9.05
C GLY A 110 -15.80 1.30 8.79
N CYS A 111 -14.59 1.59 8.30
CA CYS A 111 -14.17 2.95 7.96
C CYS A 111 -14.94 3.47 6.74
N ARG A 112 -15.45 4.69 6.82
CA ARG A 112 -16.10 5.37 5.69
C ARG A 112 -15.06 5.97 4.76
N VAL A 113 -15.05 5.54 3.51
CA VAL A 113 -14.05 5.94 2.52
C VAL A 113 -14.60 7.00 1.57
N PHE A 114 -13.93 8.14 1.52
CA PHE A 114 -14.14 9.18 0.52
C PHE A 114 -13.16 8.98 -0.64
N SER A 115 -13.67 8.95 -1.87
CA SER A 115 -12.84 8.79 -3.07
C SER A 115 -12.72 10.09 -3.83
N VAL A 116 -11.49 10.40 -4.23
CA VAL A 116 -11.20 11.51 -5.15
C VAL A 116 -10.89 10.92 -6.52
N PRO A 117 -11.79 11.05 -7.49
CA PRO A 117 -11.59 10.47 -8.82
C PRO A 117 -10.52 11.23 -9.60
N PHE A 118 -9.65 10.48 -10.27
CA PHE A 118 -8.71 10.94 -11.29
C PHE A 118 -9.00 10.17 -12.57
N THR A 119 -9.29 10.88 -13.63
CA THR A 119 -9.87 10.28 -14.84
C THR A 119 -8.80 9.98 -15.90
N ARG A 120 -9.22 9.22 -16.90
CA ARG A 120 -8.37 8.92 -18.06
C ARG A 120 -8.02 10.18 -18.85
N GLU A 121 -8.95 11.13 -18.94
CA GLU A 121 -8.78 12.41 -19.62
C GLU A 121 -7.73 13.27 -18.89
N GLU A 122 -7.60 13.11 -17.57
CA GLU A 122 -6.56 13.72 -16.72
C GLU A 122 -5.25 12.91 -16.75
N GLY A 123 -5.14 11.85 -17.57
CA GLY A 123 -4.00 10.92 -17.57
C GLY A 123 -3.81 10.17 -16.26
N PHE A 124 -4.86 10.07 -15.44
CA PHE A 124 -4.84 9.54 -14.08
C PHE A 124 -3.81 10.22 -13.16
N ALA A 125 -3.42 11.46 -13.50
CA ALA A 125 -2.47 12.24 -12.72
C ALA A 125 -3.07 12.61 -11.35
N ILE A 126 -2.42 12.19 -10.26
CA ILE A 126 -2.86 12.50 -8.91
C ILE A 126 -2.44 13.93 -8.57
N ASP A 127 -3.42 14.84 -8.59
CA ASP A 127 -3.27 16.22 -8.14
C ASP A 127 -3.46 16.29 -6.61
N VAL A 128 -2.37 16.54 -5.87
CA VAL A 128 -2.41 16.66 -4.41
C VAL A 128 -3.27 17.82 -3.93
N MET A 129 -3.40 18.89 -4.72
CA MET A 129 -4.27 20.00 -4.37
C MET A 129 -5.75 19.61 -4.46
N LYS A 130 -6.12 18.67 -5.34
CA LYS A 130 -7.46 18.10 -5.40
C LYS A 130 -7.76 17.25 -4.16
N LEU A 131 -6.76 16.49 -3.65
CA LEU A 131 -6.88 15.75 -2.40
C LEU A 131 -7.05 16.69 -1.21
N ILE A 132 -6.23 17.73 -1.11
CA ILE A 132 -6.29 18.74 -0.04
C ILE A 132 -7.66 19.46 -0.05
N ARG A 133 -8.13 19.88 -1.21
CA ARG A 133 -9.47 20.51 -1.32
C ARG A 133 -10.59 19.60 -0.83
N GLU A 134 -10.54 18.31 -1.17
CA GLU A 134 -11.54 17.36 -0.69
C GLU A 134 -11.41 17.13 0.83
N ALA A 135 -10.18 17.02 1.37
CA ALA A 135 -9.96 16.91 2.80
C ALA A 135 -10.55 18.11 3.56
N LYS A 136 -10.23 19.34 3.15
CA LYS A 136 -10.79 20.58 3.75
C LYS A 136 -12.31 20.59 3.73
N LYS A 137 -12.92 20.23 2.61
CA LYS A 137 -14.37 20.09 2.49
C LYS A 137 -14.93 19.08 3.49
N ARG A 138 -14.24 17.95 3.74
CA ARG A 138 -14.67 16.94 4.72
C ARG A 138 -14.53 17.46 6.15
N ILE A 139 -13.49 18.22 6.45
CA ILE A 139 -13.31 18.90 7.74
C ILE A 139 -14.48 19.85 8.01
N GLU A 140 -14.83 20.71 7.05
CA GLU A 140 -15.99 21.62 7.15
C GLU A 140 -17.31 20.87 7.38
N GLN A 141 -17.45 19.67 6.80
CA GLN A 141 -18.62 18.80 6.96
C GLN A 141 -18.58 17.97 8.26
N LYS A 142 -17.62 18.17 9.14
CA LYS A 142 -17.40 17.42 10.39
C LYS A 142 -17.20 15.92 10.18
N THR A 143 -16.56 15.56 9.07
CA THR A 143 -16.15 14.19 8.73
C THR A 143 -14.68 14.19 8.27
N PRO A 144 -13.74 14.70 9.10
CA PRO A 144 -12.33 14.83 8.72
C PRO A 144 -11.74 13.47 8.37
N PRO A 145 -11.01 13.32 7.26
CA PRO A 145 -10.26 12.12 7.01
C PRO A 145 -9.13 11.97 8.05
N GLU A 146 -9.10 10.84 8.73
CA GLU A 146 -8.08 10.51 9.74
C GLU A 146 -6.90 9.77 9.12
N ILE A 147 -7.09 9.25 7.89
CA ILE A 147 -6.07 8.56 7.13
C ILE A 147 -6.21 8.83 5.63
N LEU A 148 -5.09 9.02 4.97
CA LEU A 148 -4.97 9.08 3.52
C LEU A 148 -3.97 8.02 3.07
N PHE A 149 -4.40 7.09 2.22
CA PHE A 149 -3.48 6.17 1.55
C PHE A 149 -3.09 6.69 0.18
N LEU A 150 -1.79 6.69 -0.09
CA LEU A 150 -1.20 6.98 -1.39
C LEU A 150 -0.34 5.81 -1.85
N CYS A 151 -0.62 5.31 -3.04
CA CYS A 151 0.22 4.34 -3.72
C CYS A 151 1.18 5.12 -4.63
N ASN A 152 2.50 5.02 -4.39
CA ASN A 152 3.49 5.77 -5.18
C ASN A 152 4.71 4.91 -5.51
N PRO A 153 4.92 4.53 -6.77
CA PRO A 153 4.07 4.74 -7.94
C PRO A 153 2.67 4.15 -7.77
N ASN A 154 1.64 4.81 -8.33
CA ASN A 154 0.27 4.38 -8.15
C ASN A 154 -0.04 3.09 -8.92
N ASN A 155 -0.58 2.10 -8.24
CA ASN A 155 -1.15 0.91 -8.84
C ASN A 155 -2.67 1.13 -9.03
N PRO A 156 -3.26 0.99 -10.26
CA PRO A 156 -2.66 0.39 -11.46
C PRO A 156 -2.10 1.39 -12.48
N THR A 157 -2.14 2.69 -12.23
CA THR A 157 -1.92 3.72 -13.26
C THR A 157 -0.44 3.98 -13.57
N GLY A 158 0.48 3.58 -12.68
CA GLY A 158 1.91 3.86 -12.78
C GLY A 158 2.29 5.34 -12.53
N PHE A 159 1.30 6.20 -12.22
CA PHE A 159 1.57 7.61 -11.95
C PHE A 159 2.47 7.79 -10.72
N VAL A 160 3.45 8.69 -10.83
CA VAL A 160 4.39 9.02 -9.75
C VAL A 160 4.11 10.43 -9.23
N ILE A 161 3.80 10.51 -7.94
CA ILE A 161 3.69 11.79 -7.25
C ILE A 161 5.11 12.28 -6.93
N GLY A 162 5.48 13.44 -7.46
CA GLY A 162 6.80 14.00 -7.25
C GLY A 162 7.01 14.49 -5.80
N ARG A 163 8.28 14.54 -5.38
CA ARG A 163 8.68 14.89 -4.01
C ARG A 163 8.06 16.19 -3.50
N LYS A 164 8.11 17.27 -4.29
CA LYS A 164 7.53 18.56 -3.89
C LYS A 164 6.03 18.49 -3.59
N ALA A 165 5.28 17.70 -4.38
CA ALA A 165 3.86 17.52 -4.15
C ALA A 165 3.60 16.71 -2.87
N MET A 166 4.44 15.71 -2.58
CA MET A 166 4.38 14.95 -1.32
C MET A 166 4.69 15.85 -0.11
N GLU A 167 5.68 16.72 -0.20
CA GLU A 167 6.04 17.69 0.85
C GLU A 167 4.86 18.64 1.16
N VAL A 168 4.16 19.13 0.12
CA VAL A 168 2.96 19.97 0.30
C VAL A 168 1.84 19.22 1.02
N LEU A 169 1.64 17.95 0.65
CA LEU A 169 0.59 17.14 1.28
C LEU A 169 0.94 16.77 2.73
N ALA A 170 2.22 16.47 3.01
CA ALA A 170 2.69 16.20 4.37
C ALA A 170 2.53 17.43 5.28
N ALA A 171 2.93 18.60 4.80
CA ALA A 171 2.75 19.85 5.56
C ALA A 171 1.27 20.12 5.88
N PHE A 172 0.38 19.89 4.91
CA PHE A 172 -1.07 19.98 5.16
C PHE A 172 -1.55 19.00 6.24
N ALA A 173 -1.06 17.75 6.21
CA ALA A 173 -1.47 16.73 7.19
C ALA A 173 -0.93 16.98 8.60
N GLU A 174 0.13 17.77 8.75
CA GLU A 174 0.67 18.19 10.05
C GLU A 174 -0.10 19.39 10.65
N GLU A 175 -0.75 20.19 9.81
CA GLU A 175 -1.49 21.38 10.23
C GLU A 175 -2.93 21.09 10.69
N GLU A 176 -3.53 19.97 10.21
CA GLU A 176 -4.94 19.62 10.44
C GLU A 176 -5.09 18.42 11.38
#